data_c3ff49b54d414fc5cfa20f5569bdbce4
#
_entry.id   c3ff49b54d414fc5cfa20f5569bdbce4
#
_cell.length_a   1.000
_cell.length_b   1.000
_cell.length_c   1.000
_cell.angle_alpha   90.00
_cell.angle_beta   90.00
_cell.angle_gamma   90.00
#
_symmetry.space_group_name_H-M   'P 1'
#
loop_
_entity.id
_entity.type
_entity.pdbx_description
1 polymer ?
#
loop_
_entity_poly.entity_id
_entity_poly.type
_entity_poly.pdbx_seq_one_letter_code
_entity_poly.pdbx_strand_id
1 'polypeptide(L)'
;MPWQFHLLQARLDFPLVTNQIELSVLHLAPLHDGTLDQMQRLRVPVMAWSPVGGGRLFGNDERARRVRDAIAQAGRELGGASIDQIALAWIMRHPVPVLPVLGTGRLERIQAAVAATELALDRQQWFTIWEASAGHEVP
;
A
#
# COMPACT_ATOMS: atom_id res chain seq x y z
N MET A 1 -14.00 2.64 6.66
CA MET A 1 -14.39 3.98 7.19
C MET A 1 -14.00 4.08 8.66
N PRO A 2 -13.41 5.20 9.12
CA PRO A 2 -12.92 5.38 10.49
C PRO A 2 -13.98 5.15 11.58
N TRP A 3 -15.21 5.60 11.35
CA TRP A 3 -16.30 5.45 12.33
C TRP A 3 -16.72 3.99 12.56
N GLN A 4 -16.55 3.10 11.58
CA GLN A 4 -16.86 1.67 11.74
C GLN A 4 -15.92 1.01 12.75
N PHE A 5 -14.63 1.36 12.70
CA PHE A 5 -13.64 0.88 13.67
C PHE A 5 -14.00 1.37 15.09
N HIS A 6 -14.36 2.65 15.23
CA HIS A 6 -14.80 3.20 16.51
C HIS A 6 -16.05 2.52 17.06
N LEU A 7 -17.06 2.32 16.19
CA LEU A 7 -18.30 1.68 16.59
C LEU A 7 -18.06 0.25 17.10
N LEU A 8 -17.22 -0.51 16.40
CA LEU A 8 -16.88 -1.86 16.81
C LEU A 8 -16.09 -1.85 18.13
N GLN A 9 -15.06 -1.00 18.24
CA GLN A 9 -14.27 -0.89 19.46
C GLN A 9 -15.11 -0.52 20.68
N ALA A 10 -16.11 0.35 20.51
CA ALA A 10 -16.99 0.78 21.60
C ALA A 10 -17.91 -0.34 22.12
N ARG A 11 -18.00 -1.47 21.44
CA ARG A 11 -18.80 -2.63 21.82
C ARG A 11 -17.99 -3.78 22.39
N LEU A 12 -16.67 -3.64 22.38
CA LEU A 12 -15.74 -4.67 22.84
C LEU A 12 -15.04 -4.22 24.12
N ASP A 13 -14.82 -5.16 25.03
CA ASP A 13 -14.08 -4.98 26.28
C ASP A 13 -12.57 -5.25 26.13
N PHE A 14 -12.13 -5.53 24.91
CA PHE A 14 -10.72 -5.72 24.54
C PHE A 14 -10.34 -4.84 23.32
N PRO A 15 -9.06 -4.48 23.14
CA PRO A 15 -8.63 -3.66 22.04
C PRO A 15 -8.63 -4.42 20.71
N LEU A 16 -9.06 -3.77 19.63
CA LEU A 16 -8.85 -4.25 18.27
C LEU A 16 -7.36 -4.12 17.94
N VAL A 17 -6.76 -5.21 17.48
CA VAL A 17 -5.31 -5.29 17.24
C VAL A 17 -4.89 -4.92 15.82
N THR A 18 -5.83 -4.86 14.88
CA THR A 18 -5.60 -4.47 13.49
C THR A 18 -6.88 -4.01 12.82
N ASN A 19 -6.72 -3.31 11.69
CA ASN A 19 -7.80 -2.98 10.78
C ASN A 19 -7.43 -3.49 9.39
N GLN A 20 -8.26 -4.35 8.79
CA GLN A 20 -8.01 -4.86 7.44
C GLN A 20 -8.76 -4.02 6.43
N ILE A 21 -8.02 -3.37 5.52
CA ILE A 21 -8.53 -2.43 4.51
C ILE A 21 -7.99 -2.75 3.12
N GLU A 22 -8.69 -2.30 2.08
CA GLU A 22 -8.08 -2.24 0.74
C GLU A 22 -7.06 -1.10 0.72
N LEU A 23 -5.81 -1.40 0.38
CA LEU A 23 -4.78 -0.38 0.17
C LEU A 23 -3.77 -0.88 -0.88
N SER A 24 -3.57 -0.08 -1.89
CA SER A 24 -2.59 -0.34 -2.95
C SER A 24 -2.24 0.95 -3.68
N VAL A 25 -1.25 0.91 -4.56
CA VAL A 25 -0.93 2.02 -5.48
C VAL A 25 -2.09 2.41 -6.39
N LEU A 26 -3.16 1.60 -6.50
CA LEU A 26 -4.37 1.90 -7.28
C LEU A 26 -5.61 2.16 -6.40
N HIS A 27 -5.55 1.92 -5.10
CA HIS A 27 -6.63 2.20 -4.16
C HIS A 27 -6.13 3.12 -3.05
N LEU A 28 -6.31 4.42 -3.25
CA LEU A 28 -5.76 5.49 -2.41
C LEU A 28 -6.76 6.01 -1.35
N ALA A 29 -8.02 5.54 -1.37
CA ALA A 29 -9.05 6.07 -0.48
C ALA A 29 -8.63 6.17 1.00
N PRO A 30 -7.92 5.16 1.60
CA PRO A 30 -7.50 5.24 2.99
C PRO A 30 -6.50 6.36 3.31
N LEU A 31 -5.80 6.91 2.31
CA LEU A 31 -4.91 8.07 2.46
C LEU A 31 -5.68 9.38 2.62
N HIS A 32 -6.99 9.41 2.24
CA HIS A 32 -7.77 10.63 2.17
C HIS A 32 -9.01 10.63 3.08
N ASP A 33 -9.49 9.46 3.50
CA ASP A 33 -10.74 9.33 4.24
C ASP A 33 -10.56 9.32 5.77
N GLY A 34 -9.32 9.56 6.24
CA GLY A 34 -8.96 9.55 7.64
C GLY A 34 -8.75 8.17 8.25
N THR A 35 -8.83 7.09 7.45
CA THR A 35 -8.62 5.72 7.97
C THR A 35 -7.19 5.52 8.47
N LEU A 36 -6.19 5.88 7.66
CA LEU A 36 -4.79 5.74 8.08
C LEU A 36 -4.42 6.71 9.21
N ASP A 37 -4.95 7.94 9.20
CA ASP A 37 -4.74 8.91 10.28
C ASP A 37 -5.27 8.39 11.62
N GLN A 38 -6.47 7.76 11.60
CA GLN A 38 -7.04 7.13 12.78
C GLN A 38 -6.15 5.99 13.28
N MET A 39 -5.69 5.11 12.39
CA MET A 39 -4.83 3.97 12.77
C MET A 39 -3.49 4.45 13.32
N GLN A 40 -2.92 5.51 12.75
CA GLN A 40 -1.70 6.14 13.26
C GLN A 40 -1.90 6.68 14.67
N ARG A 41 -2.97 7.45 14.90
CA ARG A 41 -3.31 7.99 16.22
C ARG A 41 -3.51 6.90 17.27
N LEU A 42 -4.15 5.78 16.89
CA LEU A 42 -4.44 4.67 17.78
C LEU A 42 -3.26 3.68 17.92
N ARG A 43 -2.19 3.84 17.11
CA ARG A 43 -1.06 2.90 17.01
C ARG A 43 -1.50 1.48 16.67
N VAL A 44 -2.52 1.35 15.83
CA VAL A 44 -3.05 0.08 15.35
C VAL A 44 -2.49 -0.20 13.96
N PRO A 45 -1.79 -1.32 13.73
CA PRO A 45 -1.30 -1.68 12.41
C PRO A 45 -2.46 -2.00 11.46
N VAL A 46 -2.19 -1.87 10.18
CA VAL A 46 -3.17 -2.11 9.10
C VAL A 46 -2.78 -3.38 8.33
N MET A 47 -3.74 -4.23 8.03
CA MET A 47 -3.59 -5.30 7.05
C MET A 47 -4.15 -4.83 5.71
N ALA A 48 -3.29 -4.73 4.68
CA ALA A 48 -3.68 -4.27 3.36
C ALA A 48 -4.05 -5.47 2.47
N TRP A 49 -5.34 -5.66 2.17
CA TRP A 49 -5.74 -6.64 1.16
C TRP A 49 -5.66 -6.05 -0.25
N SER A 50 -5.52 -6.91 -1.27
CA SER A 50 -5.22 -6.53 -2.66
C SER A 50 -4.04 -5.55 -2.80
N PRO A 51 -2.89 -5.78 -2.18
CA PRO A 51 -1.80 -4.81 -2.10
C PRO A 51 -1.19 -4.46 -3.47
N VAL A 52 -1.40 -5.29 -4.49
CA VAL A 52 -1.05 -5.03 -5.90
C VAL A 52 -2.28 -4.79 -6.77
N GLY A 53 -3.38 -4.32 -6.17
CA GLY A 53 -4.61 -3.96 -6.85
C GLY A 53 -5.41 -5.12 -7.44
N GLY A 54 -5.29 -6.35 -6.91
CA GLY A 54 -6.02 -7.52 -7.41
C GLY A 54 -5.70 -7.85 -8.88
N GLY A 55 -4.48 -7.59 -9.34
CA GLY A 55 -4.04 -7.76 -10.73
C GLY A 55 -4.30 -6.54 -11.64
N ARG A 56 -5.11 -5.57 -11.22
CA ARG A 56 -5.42 -4.35 -12.01
C ARG A 56 -4.16 -3.53 -12.35
N LEU A 57 -3.13 -3.60 -11.53
CA LEU A 57 -1.86 -2.94 -11.79
C LEU A 57 -1.23 -3.38 -13.12
N PHE A 58 -1.52 -4.61 -13.56
CA PHE A 58 -1.05 -5.17 -14.85
C PHE A 58 -2.06 -5.01 -15.98
N GLY A 59 -3.16 -4.28 -15.74
CA GLY A 59 -4.16 -3.96 -16.75
C GLY A 59 -3.65 -2.95 -17.80
N ASN A 60 -4.48 -2.72 -18.83
CA ASN A 60 -4.14 -1.88 -19.98
C ASN A 60 -4.72 -0.46 -19.88
N ASP A 61 -5.40 -0.11 -18.79
CA ASP A 61 -5.91 1.24 -18.62
C ASP A 61 -4.76 2.26 -18.41
N GLU A 62 -5.05 3.52 -18.71
CA GLU A 62 -4.06 4.60 -18.68
C GLU A 62 -3.48 4.82 -17.28
N ARG A 63 -4.31 4.73 -16.24
CA ARG A 63 -3.86 4.89 -14.87
C ARG A 63 -2.87 3.79 -14.48
N ALA A 64 -3.20 2.53 -14.77
CA ALA A 64 -2.32 1.41 -14.48
C ALA A 64 -0.98 1.55 -15.21
N ARG A 65 -0.98 2.04 -16.47
CA ARG A 65 0.27 2.30 -17.20
C ARG A 65 1.12 3.38 -16.54
N ARG A 66 0.53 4.55 -16.23
CA ARG A 66 1.27 5.64 -15.54
C ARG A 66 1.89 5.16 -14.24
N VAL A 67 1.13 4.42 -13.44
CA VAL A 67 1.62 3.90 -12.16
C VAL A 67 2.75 2.89 -12.37
N ARG A 68 2.62 1.98 -13.34
CA ARG A 68 3.71 1.04 -13.66
C ARG A 68 4.98 1.75 -14.13
N ASP A 69 4.87 2.80 -14.93
CA ASP A 69 6.03 3.57 -15.41
C ASP A 69 6.77 4.22 -14.25
N ALA A 70 6.04 4.85 -13.32
CA ALA A 70 6.62 5.42 -12.09
C ALA A 70 7.27 4.36 -11.19
N ILE A 71 6.60 3.22 -10.99
CA ILE A 71 7.11 2.08 -10.24
C ILE A 71 8.37 1.49 -10.91
N ALA A 72 8.36 1.33 -12.24
CA ALA A 72 9.50 0.81 -12.97
C ALA A 72 10.72 1.75 -12.89
N GLN A 73 10.48 3.06 -12.86
CA GLN A 73 11.55 4.02 -12.64
C GLN A 73 12.18 3.85 -11.25
N ALA A 74 11.37 3.83 -10.20
CA ALA A 74 11.85 3.57 -8.83
C ALA A 74 12.56 2.22 -8.72
N GLY A 75 12.04 1.19 -9.39
CA GLY A 75 12.66 -0.14 -9.41
C GLY A 75 14.06 -0.14 -10.02
N ARG A 76 14.29 0.61 -11.12
CA ARG A 76 15.63 0.75 -11.71
C ARG A 76 16.61 1.41 -10.73
N GLU A 77 16.17 2.43 -10.03
CA GLU A 77 16.97 3.18 -9.04
C GLU A 77 17.29 2.33 -7.79
N LEU A 78 16.41 1.37 -7.48
CA LEU A 78 16.53 0.46 -6.33
C LEU A 78 17.06 -0.94 -6.74
N GLY A 79 18.03 -0.98 -7.66
CA GLY A 79 18.76 -2.19 -7.98
C GLY A 79 18.00 -3.19 -8.87
N GLY A 80 17.01 -2.74 -9.63
CA GLY A 80 16.23 -3.60 -10.53
C GLY A 80 15.05 -4.30 -9.84
N ALA A 81 14.55 -3.74 -8.75
CA ALA A 81 13.39 -4.29 -8.06
C ALA A 81 12.15 -4.39 -8.97
N SER A 82 11.40 -5.48 -8.83
CA SER A 82 10.22 -5.73 -9.66
C SER A 82 9.05 -4.79 -9.32
N ILE A 83 8.08 -4.73 -10.24
CA ILE A 83 6.85 -3.93 -10.04
C ILE A 83 6.12 -4.35 -8.77
N ASP A 84 5.98 -5.65 -8.51
CA ASP A 84 5.33 -6.17 -7.30
C ASP A 84 6.09 -5.72 -6.05
N GLN A 85 7.42 -5.81 -6.06
CA GLN A 85 8.25 -5.41 -4.92
C GLN A 85 8.12 -3.91 -4.60
N ILE A 86 8.19 -3.05 -5.61
CA ILE A 86 8.05 -1.60 -5.41
C ILE A 86 6.63 -1.24 -4.94
N ALA A 87 5.58 -1.88 -5.50
CA ALA A 87 4.21 -1.65 -5.07
C ALA A 87 4.00 -2.04 -3.59
N LEU A 88 4.59 -3.14 -3.14
CA LEU A 88 4.56 -3.56 -1.74
C LEU A 88 5.38 -2.62 -0.85
N ALA A 89 6.60 -2.26 -1.26
CA ALA A 89 7.44 -1.31 -0.54
C ALA A 89 6.76 0.06 -0.38
N TRP A 90 6.00 0.50 -1.40
CA TRP A 90 5.27 1.76 -1.37
C TRP A 90 4.22 1.81 -0.25
N ILE A 91 3.39 0.76 -0.09
CA ILE A 91 2.40 0.73 0.99
C ILE A 91 3.05 0.57 2.36
N MET A 92 4.14 -0.19 2.46
CA MET A 92 4.88 -0.39 3.72
C MET A 92 5.68 0.85 4.15
N ARG A 93 5.96 1.79 3.24
CA ARG A 93 6.67 3.04 3.53
C ARG A 93 5.83 4.04 4.34
N HIS A 94 4.50 3.83 4.41
CA HIS A 94 3.59 4.70 5.18
C HIS A 94 3.96 4.68 6.68
N PRO A 95 3.83 5.82 7.41
CA PRO A 95 4.12 5.88 8.85
C PRO A 95 3.32 4.91 9.72
N VAL A 96 2.09 4.59 9.33
CA VAL A 96 1.33 3.48 9.95
C VAL A 96 1.95 2.16 9.49
N PRO A 97 2.24 1.22 10.40
CA PRO A 97 2.69 -0.11 9.99
C PRO A 97 1.63 -0.80 9.13
N VAL A 98 1.98 -1.09 7.88
CA VAL A 98 1.12 -1.79 6.93
C VAL A 98 1.67 -3.18 6.66
N LEU A 99 0.84 -4.20 6.89
CA LEU A 99 1.14 -5.60 6.60
C LEU A 99 0.38 -6.01 5.33
N PRO A 100 1.08 -6.21 4.20
CA PRO A 100 0.44 -6.69 2.97
C PRO A 100 -0.12 -8.10 3.12
N VAL A 101 -1.38 -8.29 2.76
CA VAL A 101 -2.01 -9.62 2.69
C VAL A 101 -1.77 -10.18 1.29
N LEU A 102 -0.87 -11.14 1.19
CA LEU A 102 -0.49 -11.72 -0.10
C LEU A 102 -1.54 -12.70 -0.59
N GLY A 103 -2.00 -12.52 -1.84
CA GLY A 103 -2.97 -13.40 -2.50
C GLY A 103 -2.32 -14.49 -3.36
N THR A 104 -1.14 -14.98 -2.97
CA THR A 104 -0.40 -15.99 -3.74
C THR A 104 0.08 -17.14 -2.86
N GLY A 105 0.05 -18.37 -3.41
CA GLY A 105 0.71 -19.55 -2.83
C GLY A 105 2.03 -19.92 -3.52
N ARG A 106 2.49 -19.11 -4.48
CA ARG A 106 3.73 -19.38 -5.22
C ARG A 106 4.93 -18.90 -4.40
N LEU A 107 5.86 -19.83 -4.15
CA LEU A 107 7.03 -19.58 -3.30
C LEU A 107 7.86 -18.39 -3.79
N GLU A 108 8.10 -18.29 -5.10
CA GLU A 108 8.91 -17.24 -5.69
C GLU A 108 8.29 -15.85 -5.44
N ARG A 109 6.96 -15.75 -5.48
CA ARG A 109 6.25 -14.50 -5.18
C ARG A 109 6.28 -14.14 -3.70
N ILE A 110 6.23 -15.15 -2.83
CA ILE A 110 6.37 -14.92 -1.38
C ILE A 110 7.78 -14.45 -1.08
N GLN A 111 8.80 -15.07 -1.65
CA GLN A 111 10.20 -14.64 -1.50
C GLN A 111 10.41 -13.20 -2.01
N ALA A 112 9.87 -12.85 -3.18
CA ALA A 112 9.93 -11.51 -3.72
C ALA A 112 9.24 -10.49 -2.80
N ALA A 113 8.09 -10.85 -2.20
CA ALA A 113 7.39 -9.99 -1.27
C ALA A 113 8.17 -9.79 0.04
N VAL A 114 8.85 -10.82 0.54
CA VAL A 114 9.76 -10.68 1.70
C VAL A 114 10.93 -9.76 1.34
N ALA A 115 11.55 -9.93 0.18
CA ALA A 115 12.63 -9.05 -0.26
C ALA A 115 12.19 -7.58 -0.42
N ALA A 116 10.91 -7.31 -0.68
CA ALA A 116 10.38 -5.95 -0.73
C ALA A 116 10.46 -5.20 0.61
N THR A 117 10.57 -5.91 1.74
CA THR A 117 10.73 -5.28 3.07
C THR A 117 12.07 -4.57 3.25
N GLU A 118 13.06 -4.93 2.45
CA GLU A 118 14.40 -4.33 2.46
C GLU A 118 14.50 -3.10 1.53
N LEU A 119 13.47 -2.83 0.73
CA LEU A 119 13.46 -1.70 -0.20
C LEU A 119 13.03 -0.42 0.53
N ALA A 120 13.88 0.59 0.50
CA ALA A 120 13.61 1.89 1.11
C ALA A 120 13.35 2.93 0.01
N LEU A 121 12.10 3.11 -0.38
CA LEU A 121 11.72 4.23 -1.25
C LEU A 121 12.02 5.55 -0.54
N ASP A 122 12.66 6.46 -1.24
CA ASP A 122 12.80 7.83 -0.74
C ASP A 122 11.47 8.60 -0.84
N ARG A 123 11.45 9.83 -0.34
CA ARG A 123 10.25 10.66 -0.35
C ARG A 123 9.81 10.97 -1.79
N GLN A 124 10.74 11.31 -2.67
CA GLN A 124 10.43 11.68 -4.05
C GLN A 124 9.81 10.50 -4.82
N GLN A 125 10.42 9.32 -4.72
CA GLN A 125 9.90 8.09 -5.34
C GLN A 125 8.49 7.77 -4.84
N TRP A 126 8.26 7.91 -3.53
CA TRP A 126 6.96 7.62 -2.94
C TRP A 126 5.86 8.56 -3.44
N PHE A 127 6.15 9.88 -3.48
CA PHE A 127 5.21 10.88 -3.99
C PHE A 127 5.01 10.76 -5.50
N THR A 128 6.05 10.51 -6.30
CA THR A 128 5.93 10.30 -7.74
C THR A 128 4.97 9.14 -8.08
N ILE A 129 5.02 8.04 -7.34
CA ILE A 129 4.08 6.92 -7.52
C ILE A 129 2.66 7.33 -7.11
N TRP A 130 2.51 8.10 -6.03
CA TRP A 130 1.20 8.61 -5.61
C TRP A 130 0.59 9.53 -6.68
N GLU A 131 1.33 10.51 -7.16
CA GLU A 131 0.89 11.43 -8.23
C GLU A 131 0.52 10.69 -9.52
N ALA A 132 1.34 9.72 -9.93
CA ALA A 132 1.03 8.87 -11.09
C ALA A 132 -0.31 8.14 -10.91
N SER A 133 -0.63 7.74 -9.69
CA SER A 133 -1.90 7.09 -9.38
C SER A 133 -3.06 8.08 -9.26
N ALA A 134 -2.86 9.21 -8.62
CA ALA A 134 -3.88 10.25 -8.47
C ALA A 134 -4.23 10.91 -9.81
N GLY A 135 -3.24 11.08 -10.69
CA GLY A 135 -3.37 11.78 -11.97
C GLY A 135 -3.26 13.31 -11.85
N HIS A 136 -2.85 13.80 -10.69
CA HIS A 136 -2.62 15.21 -10.39
C HIS A 136 -1.59 15.33 -9.27
N GLU A 137 -1.04 16.51 -9.07
CA GLU A 137 -0.15 16.81 -7.94
C GLU A 137 -0.84 16.49 -6.60
N VAL A 138 -0.05 15.95 -5.68
CA VAL A 138 -0.49 15.63 -4.31
C VAL A 138 0.20 16.55 -3.31
N PRO A 139 -0.39 16.79 -2.12
CA PRO A 139 0.12 17.74 -1.12
C PRO A 139 1.54 17.44 -0.63
#